data_de2cf42fa42d6327d0c67a0fd7475dd5
#
_entry.id   de2cf42fa42d6327d0c67a0fd7475dd5
#
_cell.length_a   1.000
_cell.length_b   1.000
_cell.length_c   1.000
_cell.angle_alpha   90.00
_cell.angle_beta   90.00
_cell.angle_gamma   90.00
#
_symmetry.space_group_name_H-M   'P 1'
#
loop_
_entity.id
_entity.type
_entity.pdbx_description
1 polymer ?
#
loop_
_entity_poly.entity_id
_entity_poly.type
_entity_poly.pdbx_seq_one_letter_code
_entity_poly.pdbx_strand_id
1 'polypeptide(L)'
;MHVLGAVINLSAVFIMADRIGPDGKPRQDQAAVLVRAFLAAALWSPFFAATAVALTYAPGASPLGLAASGMALAVVLLWLAGRDTERSSGNRAADFIGYPMQASALKVPAVLAVLVGAGHWVVPEWAALAVISLAALVVVCVVVLVQQGARAGGHALYGHVRDRLPGMSGELVLFLSAAVFASGLRAVMDSGGLWLPFSAFGVTEAALVLAAMILLAALGIHAVITIAMASAWLAPLQPEPTLLALVFVQSWAIGLAAGPMSGIHLALQGRYGLSAAQLARANVRYCLQAYAAAVVWLAVIGSVLGVRLLPAWS
;
A
#
# COMPACT_ATOMS: atom_id res chain seq x y z
N MET A 1 0.72 -11.01 11.03
CA MET A 1 1.41 -10.01 10.19
C MET A 1 0.45 -9.03 9.54
N HIS A 2 -0.49 -9.47 8.72
CA HIS A 2 -1.36 -8.60 7.92
C HIS A 2 -2.07 -7.50 8.74
N VAL A 3 -2.81 -7.87 9.78
CA VAL A 3 -3.55 -6.93 10.64
C VAL A 3 -2.62 -5.96 11.38
N LEU A 4 -1.47 -6.43 11.88
CA LEU A 4 -0.48 -5.56 12.51
C LEU A 4 0.12 -4.59 11.49
N GLY A 5 0.47 -5.08 10.29
CA GLY A 5 1.00 -4.26 9.21
C GLY A 5 0.04 -3.18 8.74
N ALA A 6 -1.27 -3.47 8.78
CA ALA A 6 -2.31 -2.51 8.42
C ALA A 6 -2.34 -1.28 9.34
N VAL A 7 -1.77 -1.35 10.54
CA VAL A 7 -1.85 -0.27 11.55
C VAL A 7 -0.50 0.32 11.88
N ILE A 8 0.48 -0.52 12.21
CA ILE A 8 1.81 -0.06 12.64
C ILE A 8 2.83 -0.08 11.50
N ASN A 9 2.34 -0.30 10.29
CA ASN A 9 3.10 -0.19 9.04
C ASN A 9 4.38 -1.05 9.03
N LEU A 10 5.47 -0.55 8.45
CA LEU A 10 6.73 -1.28 8.25
C LEU A 10 7.33 -1.83 9.56
N SER A 11 7.11 -1.18 10.69
CA SER A 11 7.55 -1.66 12.00
C SER A 11 7.01 -3.06 12.33
N ALA A 12 5.80 -3.41 11.86
CA ALA A 12 5.24 -4.75 12.04
C ALA A 12 6.11 -5.83 11.37
N VAL A 13 6.70 -5.53 10.22
CA VAL A 13 7.58 -6.47 9.51
C VAL A 13 8.79 -6.81 10.35
N PHE A 14 9.43 -5.80 10.93
CA PHE A 14 10.61 -6.00 11.77
C PHE A 14 10.28 -6.75 13.06
N ILE A 15 9.20 -6.36 13.76
CA ILE A 15 8.75 -7.04 14.98
C ILE A 15 8.48 -8.53 14.71
N MET A 16 7.88 -8.85 13.59
CA MET A 16 7.60 -10.24 13.22
C MET A 16 8.86 -10.97 12.76
N ALA A 17 9.70 -10.34 11.94
CA ALA A 17 10.94 -10.90 11.44
C ALA A 17 11.90 -11.28 12.58
N ASP A 18 12.07 -10.39 13.58
CA ASP A 18 12.92 -10.62 14.76
C ASP A 18 12.44 -11.82 15.60
N ARG A 19 11.20 -12.29 15.44
CA ARG A 19 10.59 -13.37 16.24
C ARG A 19 10.42 -14.70 15.50
N ILE A 20 10.39 -14.68 14.17
CA ILE A 20 10.12 -15.89 13.36
C ILE A 20 11.42 -16.63 13.02
N GLY A 21 12.49 -15.90 12.82
CA GLY A 21 13.77 -16.49 12.40
C GLY A 21 14.59 -17.02 13.56
N PRO A 22 15.39 -18.08 13.34
CA PRO A 22 16.41 -18.46 14.29
C PRO A 22 17.39 -17.28 14.46
N ASP A 23 17.82 -17.05 15.69
CA ASP A 23 18.74 -15.95 16.05
C ASP A 23 18.23 -14.54 15.65
N GLY A 24 16.92 -14.35 15.58
CA GLY A 24 16.30 -13.06 15.23
C GLY A 24 16.48 -12.66 13.76
N LYS A 25 16.81 -13.59 12.87
CA LYS A 25 16.95 -13.34 11.43
C LYS A 25 15.99 -14.22 10.64
N PRO A 26 15.06 -13.65 9.86
CA PRO A 26 14.17 -14.43 9.03
C PRO A 26 14.93 -15.07 7.87
N ARG A 27 14.55 -16.29 7.50
CA ARG A 27 14.96 -16.89 6.23
C ARG A 27 14.32 -16.16 5.06
N GLN A 28 14.83 -16.36 3.86
CA GLN A 28 14.32 -15.69 2.64
C GLN A 28 12.84 -16.03 2.36
N ASP A 29 12.44 -17.30 2.54
CA ASP A 29 11.04 -17.74 2.40
C ASP A 29 10.13 -17.10 3.44
N GLN A 30 10.56 -17.00 4.69
CA GLN A 30 9.84 -16.31 5.77
C GLN A 30 9.70 -14.81 5.47
N ALA A 31 10.77 -14.16 5.01
CA ALA A 31 10.76 -12.76 4.62
C ALA A 31 9.80 -12.50 3.44
N ALA A 32 9.75 -13.38 2.44
CA ALA A 32 8.81 -13.27 1.32
C ALA A 32 7.35 -13.33 1.80
N VAL A 33 7.01 -14.22 2.74
CA VAL A 33 5.67 -14.28 3.36
C VAL A 33 5.34 -13.00 4.12
N LEU A 34 6.29 -12.47 4.89
CA LEU A 34 6.10 -11.21 5.61
C LEU A 34 5.82 -10.05 4.65
N VAL A 35 6.59 -9.95 3.55
CA VAL A 35 6.40 -8.94 2.50
C VAL A 35 5.00 -9.04 1.89
N ARG A 36 4.57 -10.23 1.46
CA ARG A 36 3.26 -10.46 0.85
C ARG A 36 2.12 -10.11 1.80
N ALA A 37 2.19 -10.58 3.05
CA ALA A 37 1.17 -10.32 4.07
C ALA A 37 1.11 -8.83 4.47
N PHE A 38 2.25 -8.15 4.50
CA PHE A 38 2.34 -6.72 4.75
C PHE A 38 1.73 -5.91 3.60
N LEU A 39 2.16 -6.18 2.37
CA LEU A 39 1.73 -5.41 1.20
C LEU A 39 0.25 -5.63 0.86
N ALA A 40 -0.32 -6.80 1.18
CA ALA A 40 -1.77 -7.01 1.04
C ALA A 40 -2.58 -6.02 1.91
N ALA A 41 -2.02 -5.51 3.02
CA ALA A 41 -2.68 -4.49 3.83
C ALA A 41 -2.76 -3.12 3.13
N ALA A 42 -1.88 -2.85 2.18
CA ALA A 42 -1.89 -1.62 1.38
C ALA A 42 -3.16 -1.48 0.52
N LEU A 43 -3.86 -2.59 0.25
CA LEU A 43 -5.09 -2.57 -0.55
C LEU A 43 -6.26 -1.90 0.15
N TRP A 44 -6.32 -1.91 1.48
CA TRP A 44 -7.51 -1.50 2.22
C TRP A 44 -7.25 -0.62 3.45
N SER A 45 -6.03 -0.67 4.00
CA SER A 45 -5.77 0.03 5.25
C SER A 45 -5.73 1.55 5.05
N PRO A 46 -6.54 2.32 5.78
CA PRO A 46 -6.50 3.77 5.71
C PRO A 46 -5.20 4.38 6.27
N PHE A 47 -4.44 3.60 7.05
CA PHE A 47 -3.16 4.04 7.64
C PHE A 47 -1.95 3.75 6.74
N PHE A 48 -2.18 3.16 5.58
CA PHE A 48 -1.13 2.88 4.62
C PHE A 48 -0.92 4.04 3.66
N ALA A 49 0.34 4.36 3.35
CA ALA A 49 0.67 5.42 2.40
C ALA A 49 0.02 5.20 1.02
N ALA A 50 -0.17 3.94 0.61
CA ALA A 50 -0.86 3.59 -0.63
C ALA A 50 -2.27 4.18 -0.73
N THR A 51 -3.07 4.06 0.33
CA THR A 51 -4.43 4.60 0.38
C THR A 51 -4.42 6.13 0.33
N ALA A 52 -3.50 6.75 1.08
CA ALA A 52 -3.34 8.20 1.08
C ALA A 52 -2.99 8.73 -0.32
N VAL A 53 -2.02 8.10 -0.98
CA VAL A 53 -1.59 8.45 -2.34
C VAL A 53 -2.72 8.19 -3.35
N ALA A 54 -3.38 7.02 -3.28
CA ALA A 54 -4.47 6.69 -4.20
C ALA A 54 -5.62 7.71 -4.13
N LEU A 55 -6.04 8.10 -2.93
CA LEU A 55 -7.10 9.11 -2.72
C LEU A 55 -6.66 10.52 -3.16
N THR A 56 -5.38 10.85 -3.04
CA THR A 56 -4.84 12.13 -3.51
C THR A 56 -4.83 12.21 -5.03
N TYR A 57 -4.44 11.13 -5.71
CA TYR A 57 -4.28 11.10 -7.16
C TYR A 57 -5.51 10.56 -7.92
N ALA A 58 -6.54 10.11 -7.21
CA ALA A 58 -7.88 9.81 -7.75
C ALA A 58 -8.95 10.57 -6.96
N PRO A 59 -9.03 11.93 -7.11
CA PRO A 59 -9.96 12.75 -6.36
C PRO A 59 -11.41 12.34 -6.69
N GLY A 60 -12.24 12.26 -5.64
CA GLY A 60 -13.63 11.77 -5.76
C GLY A 60 -13.78 10.25 -5.55
N ALA A 61 -12.68 9.50 -5.40
CA ALA A 61 -12.77 8.08 -5.05
C ALA A 61 -13.44 7.90 -3.67
N SER A 62 -14.28 6.86 -3.55
CA SER A 62 -14.93 6.50 -2.29
C SER A 62 -13.92 5.83 -1.34
N PRO A 63 -13.56 6.43 -0.19
CA PRO A 63 -12.65 5.80 0.75
C PRO A 63 -13.18 4.47 1.30
N LEU A 64 -14.49 4.42 1.58
CA LEU A 64 -15.14 3.22 2.07
C LEU A 64 -15.23 2.14 0.98
N GLY A 65 -15.56 2.53 -0.26
CA GLY A 65 -15.59 1.64 -1.41
C GLY A 65 -14.21 1.06 -1.69
N LEU A 66 -13.16 1.88 -1.62
CA LEU A 66 -11.77 1.46 -1.76
C LEU A 66 -11.36 0.47 -0.66
N ALA A 67 -11.67 0.77 0.61
CA ALA A 67 -11.33 -0.09 1.73
C ALA A 67 -12.08 -1.43 1.67
N ALA A 68 -13.39 -1.43 1.42
CA ALA A 68 -14.20 -2.64 1.34
C ALA A 68 -13.77 -3.55 0.17
N SER A 69 -13.59 -2.97 -1.02
CA SER A 69 -13.12 -3.67 -2.20
C SER A 69 -11.68 -4.20 -2.01
N GLY A 70 -10.78 -3.38 -1.48
CA GLY A 70 -9.40 -3.75 -1.19
C GLY A 70 -9.28 -4.85 -0.15
N MET A 71 -10.12 -4.85 0.90
CA MET A 71 -10.18 -5.88 1.92
C MET A 71 -10.54 -7.25 1.30
N ALA A 72 -11.55 -7.29 0.45
CA ALA A 72 -11.97 -8.53 -0.20
C ALA A 72 -10.85 -9.09 -1.10
N LEU A 73 -10.18 -8.24 -1.89
CA LEU A 73 -9.02 -8.67 -2.67
C LEU A 73 -7.84 -9.09 -1.78
N ALA A 74 -7.60 -8.40 -0.65
CA ALA A 74 -6.55 -8.77 0.28
C ALA A 74 -6.70 -10.20 0.81
N VAL A 75 -7.92 -10.65 1.09
CA VAL A 75 -8.19 -12.05 1.50
C VAL A 75 -7.75 -13.02 0.40
N VAL A 76 -8.05 -12.73 -0.86
CA VAL A 76 -7.63 -13.56 -2.00
C VAL A 76 -6.11 -13.58 -2.11
N LEU A 77 -5.45 -12.42 -2.00
CA LEU A 77 -3.98 -12.34 -2.10
C LEU A 77 -3.28 -13.04 -0.94
N LEU A 78 -3.83 -12.98 0.28
CA LEU A 78 -3.31 -13.73 1.43
C LEU A 78 -3.44 -15.24 1.22
N TRP A 79 -4.55 -15.71 0.67
CA TRP A 79 -4.74 -17.11 0.34
C TRP A 79 -3.74 -17.57 -0.73
N LEU A 80 -3.54 -16.78 -1.80
CA LEU A 80 -2.53 -17.04 -2.82
C LEU A 80 -1.12 -17.08 -2.22
N ALA A 81 -0.79 -16.14 -1.32
CA ALA A 81 0.49 -16.11 -0.62
C ALA A 81 0.72 -17.38 0.22
N GLY A 82 -0.31 -17.85 0.93
CA GLY A 82 -0.27 -19.11 1.68
C GLY A 82 0.02 -20.31 0.77
N ARG A 83 -0.75 -20.45 -0.29
CA ARG A 83 -0.57 -21.56 -1.26
C ARG A 83 0.79 -21.55 -1.96
N ASP A 84 1.28 -20.38 -2.32
CA ASP A 84 2.60 -20.26 -2.95
C ASP A 84 3.71 -20.62 -1.97
N THR A 85 3.55 -20.28 -0.69
CA THR A 85 4.48 -20.64 0.39
C THR A 85 4.51 -22.14 0.63
N GLU A 86 3.35 -22.79 0.74
CA GLU A 86 3.25 -24.25 0.89
C GLU A 86 3.97 -25.00 -0.24
N ARG A 87 3.79 -24.53 -1.48
CA ARG A 87 4.41 -25.12 -2.66
C ARG A 87 5.93 -24.90 -2.73
N SER A 88 6.41 -23.73 -2.31
CA SER A 88 7.84 -23.37 -2.39
C SER A 88 8.65 -23.85 -1.20
N SER A 89 8.04 -23.99 -0.02
CA SER A 89 8.73 -24.41 1.21
C SER A 89 8.65 -25.92 1.46
N GLY A 90 7.73 -26.65 0.81
CA GLY A 90 7.54 -28.10 1.00
C GLY A 90 7.41 -28.46 2.48
N ASN A 91 8.17 -29.47 2.95
CA ASN A 91 8.14 -29.90 4.36
C ASN A 91 8.56 -28.81 5.35
N ARG A 92 9.28 -27.75 4.90
CA ARG A 92 9.67 -26.60 5.74
C ARG A 92 8.51 -25.66 6.04
N ALA A 93 7.36 -25.80 5.36
CA ALA A 93 6.17 -25.02 5.71
C ALA A 93 5.67 -25.31 7.12
N ALA A 94 5.90 -26.55 7.62
CA ALA A 94 5.58 -26.95 9.00
C ALA A 94 6.43 -26.22 10.06
N ASP A 95 7.61 -25.68 9.67
CA ASP A 95 8.50 -24.94 10.57
C ASP A 95 8.08 -23.46 10.73
N PHE A 96 7.03 -23.02 10.05
CA PHE A 96 6.47 -21.68 10.25
C PHE A 96 5.70 -21.62 11.56
N ILE A 97 6.38 -21.20 12.63
CA ILE A 97 5.74 -20.92 13.90
C ILE A 97 4.97 -19.61 13.74
N GLY A 98 3.63 -19.69 13.74
CA GLY A 98 2.78 -18.51 13.72
C GLY A 98 2.95 -17.71 15.01
N TYR A 99 2.98 -16.38 14.91
CA TYR A 99 2.94 -15.53 16.09
C TYR A 99 1.52 -15.49 16.68
N PRO A 100 1.33 -15.82 17.96
CA PRO A 100 0.00 -15.77 18.57
C PRO A 100 -0.53 -14.34 18.56
N MET A 101 -1.66 -14.13 17.90
CA MET A 101 -2.35 -12.84 17.90
C MET A 101 -2.98 -12.61 19.28
N GLN A 102 -2.56 -11.57 19.97
CA GLN A 102 -3.23 -11.11 21.17
C GLN A 102 -4.34 -10.13 20.80
N ALA A 103 -5.56 -10.34 21.30
CA ALA A 103 -6.69 -9.44 21.05
C ALA A 103 -6.40 -7.99 21.50
N SER A 104 -5.51 -7.82 22.49
CA SER A 104 -5.04 -6.50 22.93
C SER A 104 -4.33 -5.69 21.83
N ALA A 105 -3.69 -6.35 20.87
CA ALA A 105 -3.03 -5.68 19.74
C ALA A 105 -4.03 -5.03 18.77
N LEU A 106 -5.30 -5.43 18.81
CA LEU A 106 -6.37 -4.86 17.96
C LEU A 106 -7.02 -3.60 18.55
N LYS A 107 -6.74 -3.26 19.82
CA LYS A 107 -7.37 -2.10 20.49
C LYS A 107 -7.06 -0.78 19.78
N VAL A 108 -5.79 -0.50 19.50
CA VAL A 108 -5.38 0.74 18.82
C VAL A 108 -5.95 0.81 17.41
N PRO A 109 -5.85 -0.24 16.56
CA PRO A 109 -6.54 -0.29 15.27
C PRO A 109 -8.02 0.02 15.32
N ALA A 110 -8.73 -0.61 16.26
CA ALA A 110 -10.17 -0.43 16.41
C ALA A 110 -10.53 1.01 16.81
N VAL A 111 -9.81 1.57 17.77
CA VAL A 111 -10.00 2.98 18.18
C VAL A 111 -9.75 3.92 17.02
N LEU A 112 -8.68 3.72 16.25
CA LEU A 112 -8.37 4.54 15.07
C LEU A 112 -9.47 4.42 14.00
N ALA A 113 -9.93 3.21 13.70
CA ALA A 113 -11.01 3.00 12.73
C ALA A 113 -12.30 3.72 13.13
N VAL A 114 -12.68 3.65 14.42
CA VAL A 114 -13.85 4.35 14.96
C VAL A 114 -13.66 5.87 14.87
N LEU A 115 -12.49 6.40 15.24
CA LEU A 115 -12.22 7.83 15.19
C LEU A 115 -12.21 8.38 13.75
N VAL A 116 -11.66 7.62 12.81
CA VAL A 116 -11.66 8.01 11.39
C VAL A 116 -13.10 8.00 10.84
N GLY A 117 -13.88 6.95 11.14
CA GLY A 117 -15.29 6.87 10.75
C GLY A 117 -16.14 8.01 11.35
N ALA A 118 -15.98 8.25 12.65
CA ALA A 118 -16.66 9.35 13.34
C ALA A 118 -16.21 10.72 12.81
N GLY A 119 -14.93 10.92 12.58
CA GLY A 119 -14.37 12.14 12.03
C GLY A 119 -14.92 12.45 10.63
N HIS A 120 -15.00 11.45 9.78
CA HIS A 120 -15.61 11.62 8.44
C HIS A 120 -17.10 11.94 8.50
N TRP A 121 -17.81 11.42 9.51
CA TRP A 121 -19.22 11.74 9.72
C TRP A 121 -19.43 13.16 10.27
N VAL A 122 -18.53 13.63 11.16
CA VAL A 122 -18.62 14.97 11.79
C VAL A 122 -18.15 16.08 10.84
N VAL A 123 -17.11 15.81 10.06
CA VAL A 123 -16.50 16.79 9.12
C VAL A 123 -16.39 16.19 7.71
N PRO A 124 -17.50 15.92 7.03
CA PRO A 124 -17.52 15.23 5.74
C PRO A 124 -16.77 16.00 4.64
N GLU A 125 -16.61 17.31 4.80
CA GLU A 125 -15.91 18.19 3.86
C GLU A 125 -14.37 18.06 3.93
N TRP A 126 -13.86 17.46 5.01
CA TRP A 126 -12.42 17.28 5.15
C TRP A 126 -11.92 16.13 4.29
N ALA A 127 -10.76 16.34 3.67
CA ALA A 127 -10.09 15.25 2.96
C ALA A 127 -9.85 14.07 3.92
N ALA A 128 -10.17 12.84 3.48
CA ALA A 128 -10.05 11.63 4.30
C ALA A 128 -8.63 11.49 4.90
N LEU A 129 -7.60 11.87 4.14
CA LEU A 129 -6.21 11.87 4.60
C LEU A 129 -5.99 12.81 5.80
N ALA A 130 -6.60 13.98 5.82
CA ALA A 130 -6.48 14.92 6.93
C ALA A 130 -7.12 14.35 8.22
N VAL A 131 -8.31 13.74 8.09
CA VAL A 131 -9.00 13.09 9.21
C VAL A 131 -8.18 11.91 9.76
N ILE A 132 -7.65 11.06 8.89
CA ILE A 132 -6.78 9.93 9.27
C ILE A 132 -5.53 10.42 9.99
N SER A 133 -4.84 11.41 9.44
CA SER A 133 -3.60 11.95 10.00
C SER A 133 -3.82 12.58 11.37
N LEU A 134 -4.88 13.37 11.52
CA LEU A 134 -5.25 13.98 12.80
C LEU A 134 -5.64 12.93 13.84
N ALA A 135 -6.48 11.96 13.45
CA ALA A 135 -6.88 10.87 14.35
C ALA A 135 -5.66 10.06 14.84
N ALA A 136 -4.73 9.72 13.93
CA ALA A 136 -3.51 9.00 14.29
C ALA A 136 -2.64 9.82 15.26
N LEU A 137 -2.44 11.12 14.98
CA LEU A 137 -1.68 12.02 15.85
C LEU A 137 -2.29 12.10 17.25
N VAL A 138 -3.61 12.35 17.33
CA VAL A 138 -4.34 12.44 18.60
C VAL A 138 -4.22 11.14 19.40
N VAL A 139 -4.47 9.99 18.77
CA VAL A 139 -4.38 8.67 19.45
C VAL A 139 -2.97 8.43 19.98
N VAL A 140 -1.92 8.68 19.19
CA VAL A 140 -0.53 8.49 19.62
C VAL A 140 -0.22 9.40 20.82
N CYS A 141 -0.56 10.70 20.72
CA CYS A 141 -0.33 11.63 21.82
C CYS A 141 -1.07 11.19 23.11
N VAL A 142 -2.36 10.87 23.00
CA VAL A 142 -3.17 10.44 24.15
C VAL A 142 -2.60 9.16 24.76
N VAL A 143 -2.33 8.14 23.97
CA VAL A 143 -1.81 6.85 24.44
C VAL A 143 -0.47 7.03 25.17
N VAL A 144 0.46 7.79 24.58
CA VAL A 144 1.78 8.03 25.20
C VAL A 144 1.65 8.82 26.51
N LEU A 145 0.84 9.87 26.52
CA LEU A 145 0.65 10.70 27.72
C LEU A 145 -0.08 9.93 28.85
N VAL A 146 -1.06 9.09 28.51
CA VAL A 146 -1.77 8.26 29.50
C VAL A 146 -0.89 7.15 30.05
N GLN A 147 -0.08 6.49 29.20
CA GLN A 147 0.76 5.38 29.64
C GLN A 147 2.01 5.81 30.42
N GLN A 148 2.61 6.92 30.06
CA GLN A 148 3.88 7.38 30.62
C GLN A 148 3.73 8.59 31.56
N GLY A 149 2.54 9.19 31.63
CA GLY A 149 2.29 10.45 32.32
C GLY A 149 2.72 11.68 31.49
N ALA A 150 2.20 12.84 31.84
CA ALA A 150 2.36 14.06 31.06
C ALA A 150 3.83 14.46 30.82
N ARG A 151 4.67 14.37 31.89
CA ARG A 151 6.08 14.81 31.81
C ARG A 151 6.94 13.85 31.02
N ALA A 152 6.91 12.55 31.33
CA ALA A 152 7.70 11.54 30.61
C ALA A 152 7.19 11.33 29.19
N GLY A 153 5.87 11.28 28.99
CA GLY A 153 5.25 11.18 27.67
C GLY A 153 5.55 12.37 26.78
N GLY A 154 5.49 13.61 27.33
CA GLY A 154 5.87 14.82 26.59
C GLY A 154 7.34 14.79 26.16
N HIS A 155 8.24 14.32 27.03
CA HIS A 155 9.65 14.16 26.69
C HIS A 155 9.88 13.09 25.59
N ALA A 156 9.16 11.98 25.69
CA ALA A 156 9.21 10.91 24.68
C ALA A 156 8.70 11.38 23.32
N LEU A 157 7.59 12.13 23.26
CA LEU A 157 7.06 12.71 22.03
C LEU A 157 8.03 13.72 21.44
N TYR A 158 8.58 14.62 22.24
CA TYR A 158 9.58 15.59 21.79
C TYR A 158 10.83 14.91 21.23
N GLY A 159 11.37 13.91 21.95
CA GLY A 159 12.52 13.11 21.48
C GLY A 159 12.22 12.41 20.16
N HIS A 160 11.02 11.82 20.00
CA HIS A 160 10.61 11.20 18.76
C HIS A 160 10.57 12.19 17.57
N VAL A 161 10.00 13.38 17.79
CA VAL A 161 9.96 14.43 16.77
C VAL A 161 11.38 14.86 16.39
N ARG A 162 12.21 15.15 17.37
CA ARG A 162 13.58 15.62 17.17
C ARG A 162 14.47 14.61 16.44
N ASP A 163 14.39 13.32 16.84
CA ASP A 163 15.38 12.33 16.42
C ASP A 163 14.89 11.47 15.24
N ARG A 164 13.57 11.35 15.04
CA ARG A 164 12.98 10.50 14.00
C ARG A 164 12.45 11.24 12.79
N LEU A 165 11.82 12.40 12.99
CA LEU A 165 11.28 13.16 11.84
C LEU A 165 12.33 13.55 10.79
N PRO A 166 13.55 13.99 11.16
CA PRO A 166 14.56 14.32 10.15
C PRO A 166 14.93 13.14 9.25
N GLY A 167 14.82 11.91 9.77
CA GLY A 167 15.05 10.67 8.99
C GLY A 167 14.01 10.39 7.91
N MET A 168 12.86 11.09 7.94
CA MET A 168 11.79 10.97 6.93
C MET A 168 11.92 11.95 5.77
N SER A 169 13.02 12.71 5.71
CA SER A 169 13.26 13.67 4.64
C SER A 169 13.26 13.05 3.24
N GLY A 170 13.75 11.81 3.12
CA GLY A 170 13.75 11.06 1.86
C GLY A 170 12.35 10.82 1.31
N GLU A 171 11.41 10.42 2.17
CA GLU A 171 10.01 10.22 1.81
C GLU A 171 9.34 11.54 1.40
N LEU A 172 9.59 12.61 2.15
CA LEU A 172 9.07 13.93 1.80
C LEU A 172 9.58 14.43 0.45
N VAL A 173 10.88 14.26 0.18
CA VAL A 173 11.48 14.58 -1.13
C VAL A 173 10.86 13.73 -2.24
N LEU A 174 10.66 12.43 -2.02
CA LEU A 174 10.02 11.54 -2.98
C LEU A 174 8.59 12.02 -3.34
N PHE A 175 7.76 12.30 -2.32
CA PHE A 175 6.38 12.77 -2.55
C PHE A 175 6.34 14.13 -3.24
N LEU A 176 7.20 15.06 -2.83
CA LEU A 176 7.29 16.38 -3.46
C LEU A 176 7.75 16.28 -4.91
N SER A 177 8.78 15.49 -5.18
CA SER A 177 9.29 15.26 -6.54
C SER A 177 8.22 14.63 -7.44
N ALA A 178 7.47 13.64 -6.92
CA ALA A 178 6.37 13.01 -7.65
C ALA A 178 5.26 14.03 -7.97
N ALA A 179 4.91 14.92 -7.03
CA ALA A 179 3.89 15.95 -7.25
C ALA A 179 4.34 16.99 -8.28
N VAL A 180 5.60 17.46 -8.21
CA VAL A 180 6.18 18.38 -9.19
C VAL A 180 6.20 17.73 -10.58
N PHE A 181 6.63 16.46 -10.66
CA PHE A 181 6.66 15.72 -11.91
C PHE A 181 5.25 15.55 -12.52
N ALA A 182 4.25 15.19 -11.71
CA ALA A 182 2.86 15.07 -12.14
C ALA A 182 2.30 16.41 -12.66
N SER A 183 2.63 17.50 -11.98
CA SER A 183 2.22 18.86 -12.41
C SER A 183 2.87 19.26 -13.74
N GLY A 184 4.16 18.97 -13.92
CA GLY A 184 4.86 19.19 -15.18
C GLY A 184 4.29 18.34 -16.31
N LEU A 185 4.02 17.06 -16.07
CA LEU A 185 3.40 16.17 -17.04
C LEU A 185 2.01 16.68 -17.47
N ARG A 186 1.20 17.12 -16.51
CA ARG A 186 -0.12 17.70 -16.82
C ARG A 186 0.00 18.95 -17.70
N ALA A 187 0.93 19.85 -17.41
CA ALA A 187 1.15 21.04 -18.22
C ALA A 187 1.56 20.69 -19.67
N VAL A 188 2.38 19.63 -19.85
CA VAL A 188 2.74 19.13 -21.18
C VAL A 188 1.51 18.54 -21.91
N MET A 189 0.66 17.81 -21.19
CA MET A 189 -0.58 17.26 -21.76
C MET A 189 -1.57 18.35 -22.18
N ASP A 190 -1.75 19.37 -21.35
CA ASP A 190 -2.63 20.49 -21.62
C ASP A 190 -2.16 21.29 -22.86
N SER A 191 -0.86 21.25 -23.16
CA SER A 191 -0.30 21.82 -24.41
C SER A 191 -0.52 20.95 -25.65
N GLY A 192 -1.22 19.80 -25.55
CA GLY A 192 -1.52 18.89 -26.67
C GLY A 192 -0.39 17.94 -27.05
N GLY A 193 0.63 17.78 -26.19
CA GLY A 193 1.87 17.07 -26.51
C GLY A 193 1.90 15.56 -26.26
N LEU A 194 0.92 14.95 -25.58
CA LEU A 194 0.96 13.53 -25.27
C LEU A 194 -0.17 12.75 -25.94
N TRP A 195 0.23 11.71 -26.64
CA TRP A 195 -0.70 10.75 -27.24
C TRP A 195 -1.30 9.82 -26.17
N LEU A 196 -2.62 9.63 -26.25
CA LEU A 196 -3.37 8.66 -25.45
C LEU A 196 -3.80 7.51 -26.37
N PRO A 197 -3.41 6.25 -26.07
CA PRO A 197 -3.81 5.10 -26.88
C PRO A 197 -5.27 4.70 -26.66
N PHE A 198 -5.97 5.34 -25.71
CA PHE A 198 -7.33 5.01 -25.30
C PHE A 198 -8.24 6.21 -25.52
N SER A 199 -9.46 5.96 -25.98
CA SER A 199 -10.51 7.00 -26.10
C SER A 199 -11.37 7.12 -24.84
N ALA A 200 -11.30 6.15 -23.91
CA ALA A 200 -11.91 6.20 -22.59
C ALA A 200 -11.20 5.21 -21.66
N PHE A 201 -11.46 5.33 -20.36
CA PHE A 201 -10.87 4.46 -19.33
C PHE A 201 -11.90 3.47 -18.79
N GLY A 202 -11.74 2.20 -19.14
CA GLY A 202 -12.56 1.08 -18.67
C GLY A 202 -11.73 0.02 -17.95
N VAL A 203 -12.30 -1.15 -17.77
CA VAL A 203 -11.65 -2.27 -17.05
C VAL A 203 -10.41 -2.78 -17.79
N THR A 204 -10.48 -2.89 -19.11
CA THR A 204 -9.34 -3.34 -19.91
C THR A 204 -8.17 -2.36 -19.81
N GLU A 205 -8.43 -1.07 -19.94
CA GLU A 205 -7.42 -0.02 -19.80
C GLU A 205 -6.85 0.00 -18.38
N ALA A 206 -7.68 -0.16 -17.36
CA ALA A 206 -7.26 -0.28 -15.98
C ALA A 206 -6.31 -1.48 -15.76
N ALA A 207 -6.62 -2.63 -16.36
CA ALA A 207 -5.74 -3.81 -16.29
C ALA A 207 -4.40 -3.58 -16.98
N LEU A 208 -4.39 -2.94 -18.17
CA LEU A 208 -3.16 -2.61 -18.90
C LEU A 208 -2.29 -1.60 -18.13
N VAL A 209 -2.90 -0.56 -17.58
CA VAL A 209 -2.21 0.44 -16.75
C VAL A 209 -1.63 -0.23 -15.50
N LEU A 210 -2.39 -1.11 -14.82
CA LEU A 210 -1.90 -1.88 -13.69
C LEU A 210 -0.67 -2.73 -14.09
N ALA A 211 -0.72 -3.43 -15.23
CA ALA A 211 0.41 -4.22 -15.70
C ALA A 211 1.65 -3.34 -15.93
N ALA A 212 1.48 -2.21 -16.62
CA ALA A 212 2.57 -1.28 -16.88
C ALA A 212 3.19 -0.75 -15.57
N MET A 213 2.36 -0.37 -14.58
CA MET A 213 2.84 0.12 -13.29
C MET A 213 3.61 -0.97 -12.50
N ILE A 214 3.15 -2.22 -12.53
CA ILE A 214 3.86 -3.35 -11.91
C ILE A 214 5.21 -3.59 -12.61
N LEU A 215 5.25 -3.55 -13.92
CA LEU A 215 6.50 -3.70 -14.69
C LEU A 215 7.48 -2.57 -14.39
N LEU A 216 7.03 -1.32 -14.32
CA LEU A 216 7.86 -0.18 -13.95
C LEU A 216 8.39 -0.32 -12.51
N ALA A 217 7.57 -0.82 -11.57
CA ALA A 217 8.03 -1.12 -10.21
C ALA A 217 9.08 -2.24 -10.19
N ALA A 218 8.93 -3.28 -11.00
CA ALA A 218 9.93 -4.35 -11.16
C ALA A 218 11.26 -3.83 -11.73
N LEU A 219 11.22 -2.78 -12.55
CA LEU A 219 12.37 -2.05 -13.06
C LEU A 219 12.97 -1.06 -12.03
N GLY A 220 12.35 -0.90 -10.87
CA GLY A 220 12.85 -0.07 -9.77
C GLY A 220 12.22 1.31 -9.66
N ILE A 221 11.20 1.63 -10.46
CA ILE A 221 10.48 2.90 -10.34
C ILE A 221 9.49 2.81 -9.20
N HIS A 222 9.57 3.77 -8.25
CA HIS A 222 8.71 3.76 -7.06
C HIS A 222 7.23 4.01 -7.42
N ALA A 223 6.32 3.27 -6.76
CA ALA A 223 4.88 3.32 -7.03
C ALA A 223 4.27 4.74 -6.96
N VAL A 224 4.75 5.62 -6.07
CA VAL A 224 4.30 7.02 -5.98
C VAL A 224 4.49 7.75 -7.30
N ILE A 225 5.63 7.53 -7.97
CA ILE A 225 5.95 8.19 -9.25
C ILE A 225 4.99 7.69 -10.33
N THR A 226 4.84 6.37 -10.45
CA THR A 226 3.95 5.79 -11.48
C THR A 226 2.49 6.14 -11.26
N ILE A 227 2.04 6.26 -10.00
CA ILE A 227 0.69 6.72 -9.65
C ILE A 227 0.49 8.18 -10.07
N ALA A 228 1.44 9.05 -9.71
CA ALA A 228 1.38 10.48 -10.08
C ALA A 228 1.36 10.68 -11.60
N MET A 229 2.21 9.91 -12.33
CA MET A 229 2.25 9.92 -13.81
C MET A 229 0.93 9.43 -14.39
N ALA A 230 0.44 8.27 -13.97
CA ALA A 230 -0.78 7.68 -14.48
C ALA A 230 -2.00 8.57 -14.22
N SER A 231 -2.11 9.17 -13.04
CA SER A 231 -3.16 10.13 -12.72
C SER A 231 -3.16 11.33 -13.66
N ALA A 232 -2.00 11.95 -13.87
CA ALA A 232 -1.87 13.09 -14.78
C ALA A 232 -2.17 12.71 -16.23
N TRP A 233 -1.61 11.57 -16.68
CA TRP A 233 -1.74 11.09 -18.05
C TRP A 233 -3.16 10.68 -18.40
N LEU A 234 -3.91 10.08 -17.47
CA LEU A 234 -5.29 9.62 -17.68
C LEU A 234 -6.35 10.70 -17.39
N ALA A 235 -5.96 11.85 -16.84
CA ALA A 235 -6.89 12.91 -16.46
C ALA A 235 -7.85 13.36 -17.58
N PRO A 236 -7.42 13.48 -18.85
CA PRO A 236 -8.34 13.87 -19.93
C PRO A 236 -9.46 12.85 -20.22
N LEU A 237 -9.25 11.57 -19.85
CA LEU A 237 -10.26 10.50 -20.01
C LEU A 237 -11.31 10.50 -18.91
N GLN A 238 -11.16 11.32 -17.87
CA GLN A 238 -12.04 11.39 -16.70
C GLN A 238 -12.39 10.00 -16.15
N PRO A 239 -11.39 9.19 -15.76
CA PRO A 239 -11.62 7.84 -15.26
C PRO A 239 -12.56 7.84 -14.05
N GLU A 240 -13.35 6.76 -13.88
CA GLU A 240 -14.11 6.57 -12.65
C GLU A 240 -13.13 6.55 -11.44
N PRO A 241 -13.31 7.47 -10.46
CA PRO A 241 -12.28 7.70 -9.45
C PRO A 241 -11.97 6.49 -8.57
N THR A 242 -12.99 5.69 -8.20
CA THR A 242 -12.80 4.53 -7.33
C THR A 242 -12.10 3.40 -8.06
N LEU A 243 -12.40 3.19 -9.36
CA LEU A 243 -11.69 2.23 -10.19
C LEU A 243 -10.22 2.62 -10.33
N LEU A 244 -9.94 3.90 -10.58
CA LEU A 244 -8.57 4.40 -10.68
C LEU A 244 -7.81 4.25 -9.36
N ALA A 245 -8.44 4.59 -8.23
CA ALA A 245 -7.84 4.39 -6.91
C ALA A 245 -7.52 2.92 -6.63
N LEU A 246 -8.39 1.99 -7.06
CA LEU A 246 -8.14 0.55 -6.95
C LEU A 246 -6.92 0.12 -7.76
N VAL A 247 -6.74 0.60 -8.99
CA VAL A 247 -5.53 0.37 -9.78
C VAL A 247 -4.29 0.84 -9.01
N PHE A 248 -4.36 2.01 -8.37
CA PHE A 248 -3.24 2.59 -7.63
C PHE A 248 -2.85 1.76 -6.41
N VAL A 249 -3.81 1.35 -5.56
CA VAL A 249 -3.47 0.50 -4.39
C VAL A 249 -3.02 -0.90 -4.80
N GLN A 250 -3.57 -1.45 -5.89
CA GLN A 250 -3.14 -2.73 -6.45
C GLN A 250 -1.72 -2.66 -7.02
N SER A 251 -1.39 -1.57 -7.75
CA SER A 251 -0.03 -1.35 -8.27
C SER A 251 0.97 -1.20 -7.13
N TRP A 252 0.58 -0.55 -6.02
CA TRP A 252 1.41 -0.46 -4.82
C TRP A 252 1.65 -1.84 -4.21
N ALA A 253 0.57 -2.59 -3.92
CA ALA A 253 0.66 -3.88 -3.24
C ALA A 253 1.45 -4.92 -4.06
N ILE A 254 1.19 -5.02 -5.36
CA ILE A 254 1.81 -6.02 -6.24
C ILE A 254 3.17 -5.52 -6.72
N GLY A 255 3.26 -4.26 -7.13
CA GLY A 255 4.48 -3.66 -7.67
C GLY A 255 5.62 -3.62 -6.65
N LEU A 256 5.35 -3.27 -5.38
CA LEU A 256 6.39 -3.29 -4.34
C LEU A 256 6.85 -4.71 -4.00
N ALA A 257 6.00 -5.72 -4.16
CA ALA A 257 6.41 -7.12 -4.02
C ALA A 257 7.30 -7.59 -5.18
N ALA A 258 7.06 -7.08 -6.39
CA ALA A 258 7.85 -7.37 -7.58
C ALA A 258 9.17 -6.55 -7.67
N GLY A 259 9.17 -5.36 -7.08
CA GLY A 259 10.26 -4.38 -7.22
C GLY A 259 11.45 -4.63 -6.30
N PRO A 260 12.66 -4.89 -6.83
CA PRO A 260 13.85 -5.09 -6.00
C PRO A 260 14.28 -3.82 -5.25
N MET A 261 13.90 -2.65 -5.76
CA MET A 261 14.20 -1.35 -5.14
C MET A 261 13.08 -0.87 -4.20
N SER A 262 12.10 -1.73 -3.88
CA SER A 262 11.04 -1.37 -2.94
C SER A 262 11.59 -1.13 -1.54
N GLY A 263 11.03 -0.14 -0.83
CA GLY A 263 11.48 0.23 0.51
C GLY A 263 11.48 -0.94 1.50
N ILE A 264 10.51 -1.88 1.39
CA ILE A 264 10.47 -3.06 2.26
C ILE A 264 11.62 -4.04 1.96
N HIS A 265 11.96 -4.28 0.69
CA HIS A 265 13.06 -5.17 0.33
C HIS A 265 14.40 -4.58 0.76
N LEU A 266 14.61 -3.27 0.53
CA LEU A 266 15.82 -2.56 0.95
C LEU A 266 15.94 -2.52 2.48
N ALA A 267 14.84 -2.35 3.20
CA ALA A 267 14.82 -2.36 4.65
C ALA A 267 15.18 -3.75 5.22
N LEU A 268 14.65 -4.83 4.64
CA LEU A 268 15.03 -6.21 5.00
C LEU A 268 16.48 -6.51 4.64
N GLN A 269 16.99 -5.99 3.52
CA GLN A 269 18.38 -6.11 3.14
C GLN A 269 19.29 -5.38 4.15
N GLY A 270 18.98 -4.14 4.48
CA GLY A 270 19.79 -3.34 5.42
C GLY A 270 19.82 -3.92 6.82
N ARG A 271 18.69 -4.48 7.31
CA ARG A 271 18.61 -4.99 8.69
C ARG A 271 19.09 -6.44 8.84
N TYR A 272 18.78 -7.31 7.87
CA TYR A 272 19.01 -8.75 7.99
C TYR A 272 20.02 -9.33 6.99
N GLY A 273 20.53 -8.51 6.07
CA GLY A 273 21.44 -8.94 5.02
C GLY A 273 20.78 -9.76 3.90
N LEU A 274 19.44 -9.77 3.82
CA LEU A 274 18.70 -10.48 2.78
C LEU A 274 18.81 -9.73 1.45
N SER A 275 19.12 -10.44 0.35
CA SER A 275 19.19 -9.81 -0.96
C SER A 275 17.82 -9.34 -1.45
N ALA A 276 17.66 -8.02 -1.66
CA ALA A 276 16.43 -7.43 -2.19
C ALA A 276 16.04 -8.00 -3.56
N ALA A 277 17.04 -8.25 -4.43
CA ALA A 277 16.80 -8.86 -5.74
C ALA A 277 16.31 -10.32 -5.64
N GLN A 278 16.82 -11.09 -4.68
CA GLN A 278 16.36 -12.45 -4.45
C GLN A 278 14.94 -12.47 -3.86
N LEU A 279 14.60 -11.53 -2.97
CA LEU A 279 13.24 -11.37 -2.44
C LEU A 279 12.25 -11.03 -3.56
N ALA A 280 12.58 -10.09 -4.44
CA ALA A 280 11.77 -9.75 -5.59
C ALA A 280 11.57 -10.97 -6.53
N ARG A 281 12.63 -11.70 -6.85
CA ARG A 281 12.55 -12.92 -7.67
C ARG A 281 11.67 -14.01 -7.03
N ALA A 282 11.76 -14.19 -5.72
CA ALA A 282 10.92 -15.14 -4.97
C ALA A 282 9.43 -14.77 -5.04
N ASN A 283 9.12 -13.50 -5.26
CA ASN A 283 7.76 -13.01 -5.37
C ASN A 283 7.17 -13.03 -6.80
N VAL A 284 7.97 -13.28 -7.85
CA VAL A 284 7.49 -13.18 -9.26
C VAL A 284 6.25 -14.01 -9.50
N ARG A 285 6.24 -15.28 -9.12
CA ARG A 285 5.08 -16.18 -9.28
C ARG A 285 3.85 -15.66 -8.54
N TYR A 286 4.03 -15.24 -7.29
CA TYR A 286 2.96 -14.62 -6.50
C TYR A 286 2.43 -13.36 -7.20
N CYS A 287 3.29 -12.48 -7.69
CA CYS A 287 2.89 -11.24 -8.38
C CYS A 287 2.09 -11.52 -9.65
N LEU A 288 2.45 -12.54 -10.43
CA LEU A 288 1.67 -12.95 -11.61
C LEU A 288 0.27 -13.44 -11.22
N GLN A 289 0.16 -14.26 -10.17
CA GLN A 289 -1.13 -14.73 -9.66
C GLN A 289 -1.95 -13.59 -9.06
N ALA A 290 -1.30 -12.69 -8.32
CA ALA A 290 -1.92 -11.51 -7.73
C ALA A 290 -2.44 -10.55 -8.81
N TYR A 291 -1.67 -10.33 -9.88
CA TYR A 291 -2.11 -9.55 -11.03
C TYR A 291 -3.34 -10.17 -11.70
N ALA A 292 -3.33 -11.48 -11.97
CA ALA A 292 -4.49 -12.15 -12.55
C ALA A 292 -5.75 -12.02 -11.66
N ALA A 293 -5.59 -12.19 -10.33
CA ALA A 293 -6.68 -11.98 -9.38
C ALA A 293 -7.15 -10.51 -9.36
N ALA A 294 -6.23 -9.55 -9.44
CA ALA A 294 -6.52 -8.12 -9.49
C ALA A 294 -7.31 -7.75 -10.75
N VAL A 295 -6.96 -8.30 -11.92
CA VAL A 295 -7.69 -8.05 -13.18
C VAL A 295 -9.13 -8.58 -13.09
N VAL A 296 -9.31 -9.81 -12.58
CA VAL A 296 -10.66 -10.36 -12.35
C VAL A 296 -11.44 -9.47 -11.37
N TRP A 297 -10.77 -8.99 -10.33
CA TRP A 297 -11.39 -8.11 -9.33
C TRP A 297 -11.78 -6.76 -9.91
N LEU A 298 -10.94 -6.16 -10.77
CA LEU A 298 -11.26 -4.92 -11.49
C LEU A 298 -12.48 -5.12 -12.38
N ALA A 299 -12.64 -6.29 -13.03
CA ALA A 299 -13.83 -6.59 -13.83
C ALA A 299 -15.10 -6.68 -12.97
N VAL A 300 -15.01 -7.32 -11.80
CA VAL A 300 -16.13 -7.40 -10.84
C VAL A 300 -16.54 -6.00 -10.35
N ILE A 301 -15.58 -5.21 -9.87
CA ILE A 301 -15.88 -3.86 -9.37
C ILE A 301 -16.28 -2.93 -10.50
N GLY A 302 -15.66 -3.00 -11.66
CA GLY A 302 -16.04 -2.22 -12.84
C GLY A 302 -17.49 -2.47 -13.25
N SER A 303 -17.95 -3.72 -13.19
CA SER A 303 -19.36 -4.05 -13.46
C SER A 303 -20.31 -3.45 -12.41
N VAL A 304 -19.93 -3.41 -11.15
CA VAL A 304 -20.71 -2.77 -10.06
C VAL A 304 -20.77 -1.26 -10.22
N LEU A 305 -19.67 -0.64 -10.68
CA LEU A 305 -19.57 0.80 -10.92
C LEU A 305 -20.16 1.22 -12.29
N GLY A 306 -20.66 0.28 -13.08
CA GLY A 306 -21.21 0.57 -14.42
C GLY A 306 -20.13 0.97 -15.45
N VAL A 307 -18.87 0.64 -15.19
CA VAL A 307 -17.76 0.92 -16.10
C VAL A 307 -17.68 -0.17 -17.17
N ARG A 308 -17.40 0.23 -18.40
CA ARG A 308 -17.32 -0.70 -19.52
C ARG A 308 -16.16 -1.71 -19.34
N LEU A 309 -16.40 -2.93 -19.81
CA LEU A 309 -15.44 -4.02 -19.74
C LEU A 309 -14.54 -4.09 -20.97
N LEU A 310 -15.08 -3.79 -22.18
CA LEU A 310 -14.39 -3.91 -23.43
C LEU A 310 -13.49 -2.70 -23.73
N PRO A 311 -12.37 -2.89 -24.46
CA PRO A 311 -11.41 -1.83 -24.72
C PRO A 311 -11.99 -0.72 -25.62
N ALA A 312 -11.46 0.49 -25.46
CA ALA A 312 -11.73 1.64 -26.31
C ALA A 312 -10.41 2.21 -26.83
N TRP A 313 -10.02 1.70 -27.93
CA TRP A 313 -8.87 2.24 -28.65
C TRP A 313 -9.25 3.55 -29.35
N SER A 314 -8.32 4.49 -29.37
CA SER A 314 -8.42 5.77 -30.09
C SER A 314 -8.01 5.61 -31.54
#